data_2dab03afd222dc322fbdd7e93161e40c
#
_entry.id   2dab03afd222dc322fbdd7e93161e40c
#
_cell.length_a   1.000
_cell.length_b   1.000
_cell.length_c   1.000
_cell.angle_alpha   90.00
_cell.angle_beta   90.00
_cell.angle_gamma   90.00
#
_symmetry.space_group_name_H-M   'P 1'
#
loop_
_entity.id
_entity.type
_entity.pdbx_description
1 polymer ?
#
loop_
_entity_poly.entity_id
_entity_poly.type
_entity_poly.pdbx_seq_one_letter_code
_entity_poly.pdbx_strand_id
1 'polypeptide(L)'
;MNYILYWFVKIFLSPLFYLLFQPKIKNYKNIPKGVPVVLAGNHKSNFDCALVVASTTRVVHFLAKAELLDTPFKMFFKGMGIIPVHRKRKDKDALDSAIKVLKENKVIGIFPEGTTNKTKDLVLPFKFGAVKMASVTDAYIVPFSITGKYKPFGKLTITFGEAYKVSSDLEKENEILKNKVCELLKGSKNE
;
A
#
# COMPACT_ATOMS: atom_id res chain seq x y z
N MET A 1 -8.01 -12.99 8.84
CA MET A 1 -7.97 -11.66 9.43
C MET A 1 -8.91 -11.55 10.61
N ASN A 2 -8.53 -10.87 11.68
CA ASN A 2 -9.38 -10.57 12.83
C ASN A 2 -9.84 -9.11 12.75
N TYR A 3 -11.10 -8.88 12.38
CA TYR A 3 -11.63 -7.52 12.20
C TYR A 3 -11.69 -6.72 13.51
N ILE A 4 -11.94 -7.37 14.64
CA ILE A 4 -11.97 -6.71 15.97
C ILE A 4 -10.58 -6.15 16.27
N LEU A 5 -9.54 -6.98 16.13
CA LEU A 5 -8.15 -6.53 16.32
C LEU A 5 -7.78 -5.41 15.34
N TYR A 6 -8.15 -5.55 14.05
CA TYR A 6 -7.84 -4.54 13.05
C TYR A 6 -8.44 -3.16 13.42
N TRP A 7 -9.74 -3.14 13.76
CA TRP A 7 -10.42 -1.91 14.13
C TRP A 7 -9.93 -1.36 15.47
N PHE A 8 -9.62 -2.22 16.43
CA PHE A 8 -8.99 -1.80 17.68
C PHE A 8 -7.65 -1.08 17.40
N VAL A 9 -6.75 -1.72 16.65
CA VAL A 9 -5.47 -1.12 16.25
C VAL A 9 -5.69 0.20 15.51
N LYS A 10 -6.62 0.24 14.57
CA LYS A 10 -6.91 1.43 13.78
C LYS A 10 -7.45 2.57 14.65
N ILE A 11 -8.39 2.31 15.53
CA ILE A 11 -9.04 3.34 16.38
C ILE A 11 -8.06 3.87 17.44
N PHE A 12 -7.25 3.01 18.03
CA PHE A 12 -6.37 3.42 19.14
C PHE A 12 -4.98 3.87 18.68
N LEU A 13 -4.40 3.20 17.68
CA LEU A 13 -3.05 3.54 17.21
C LEU A 13 -3.03 4.66 16.17
N SER A 14 -4.10 4.84 15.37
CA SER A 14 -4.11 5.95 14.40
C SER A 14 -4.06 7.33 15.08
N PRO A 15 -4.84 7.64 16.13
CA PRO A 15 -4.70 8.92 16.82
C PRO A 15 -3.31 9.17 17.38
N LEU A 16 -2.68 8.12 17.97
CA LEU A 16 -1.30 8.21 18.45
C LEU A 16 -0.32 8.48 17.31
N PHE A 17 -0.51 7.81 16.15
CA PHE A 17 0.29 8.04 14.95
C PHE A 17 0.13 9.48 14.43
N TYR A 18 -1.11 10.02 14.43
CA TYR A 18 -1.38 11.41 14.08
C TYR A 18 -0.73 12.40 15.05
N LEU A 19 -0.78 12.13 16.35
CA LEU A 19 -0.14 12.97 17.35
C LEU A 19 1.38 13.04 17.17
N LEU A 20 2.01 11.88 16.88
CA LEU A 20 3.47 11.78 16.74
C LEU A 20 4.00 12.35 15.42
N PHE A 21 3.32 12.09 14.31
CA PHE A 21 3.86 12.38 12.98
C PHE A 21 3.12 13.47 12.23
N GLN A 22 1.93 13.87 12.68
CA GLN A 22 1.09 14.92 12.10
C GLN A 22 0.97 14.81 10.56
N PRO A 23 0.58 13.62 10.02
CA PRO A 23 0.56 13.40 8.59
C PRO A 23 -0.49 14.24 7.90
N LYS A 24 -0.14 14.83 6.76
CA LYS A 24 -1.10 15.43 5.82
C LYS A 24 -1.61 14.34 4.88
N ILE A 25 -2.93 14.21 4.76
CA ILE A 25 -3.56 13.25 3.86
C ILE A 25 -4.26 14.03 2.77
N LYS A 26 -3.85 13.78 1.51
CA LYS A 26 -4.42 14.43 0.34
C LYS A 26 -5.18 13.43 -0.52
N ASN A 27 -6.34 13.86 -1.03
CA ASN A 27 -7.13 13.15 -2.03
C ASN A 27 -7.59 11.73 -1.62
N TYR A 28 -7.80 11.47 -0.33
CA TYR A 28 -8.25 10.15 0.15
C TYR A 28 -9.61 9.73 -0.44
N LYS A 29 -10.41 10.68 -0.92
CA LYS A 29 -11.69 10.44 -1.61
C LYS A 29 -11.51 9.73 -2.96
N ASN A 30 -10.31 9.74 -3.54
CA ASN A 30 -9.98 9.01 -4.77
C ASN A 30 -9.97 7.48 -4.58
N ILE A 31 -10.06 7.00 -3.33
CA ILE A 31 -10.17 5.56 -3.04
C ILE A 31 -11.64 5.13 -3.20
N PRO A 32 -12.01 4.38 -4.25
CA PRO A 32 -13.39 3.97 -4.48
C PRO A 32 -13.92 3.08 -3.36
N LYS A 33 -15.22 3.16 -3.08
CA LYS A 33 -15.92 2.34 -2.08
C LYS A 33 -16.65 1.19 -2.76
N GLY A 34 -16.80 0.05 -2.07
CA GLY A 34 -17.62 -1.07 -2.52
C GLY A 34 -17.06 -1.89 -3.69
N VAL A 35 -15.88 -1.55 -4.21
CA VAL A 35 -15.21 -2.24 -5.33
C VAL A 35 -13.82 -2.70 -4.93
N PRO A 36 -13.21 -3.66 -5.65
CA PRO A 36 -11.84 -4.09 -5.38
C PRO A 36 -10.84 -2.97 -5.73
N VAL A 37 -9.86 -2.76 -4.85
CA VAL A 37 -8.85 -1.70 -5.02
C VAL A 37 -7.45 -2.21 -4.68
N VAL A 38 -6.49 -1.86 -5.52
CA VAL A 38 -5.06 -2.00 -5.26
C VAL A 38 -4.49 -0.61 -4.99
N LEU A 39 -4.09 -0.35 -3.74
CA LEU A 39 -3.32 0.84 -3.37
C LEU A 39 -1.85 0.55 -3.64
N ALA A 40 -1.21 1.29 -4.52
CA ALA A 40 0.17 1.05 -4.92
C ALA A 40 1.00 2.33 -4.86
N GLY A 41 2.15 2.31 -4.18
CA GLY A 41 2.97 3.52 -4.02
C GLY A 41 4.41 3.24 -3.63
N ASN A 42 5.18 4.32 -3.41
CA ASN A 42 6.58 4.23 -3.01
C ASN A 42 6.76 3.74 -1.57
N HIS A 43 7.90 3.11 -1.29
CA HIS A 43 8.20 2.52 0.01
C HIS A 43 9.47 3.10 0.63
N LYS A 44 9.33 3.87 1.69
CA LYS A 44 10.45 4.57 2.34
C LYS A 44 10.67 4.18 3.80
N SER A 45 9.68 3.54 4.44
CA SER A 45 9.74 3.16 5.87
C SER A 45 8.83 1.98 6.19
N ASN A 46 9.18 1.21 7.22
CA ASN A 46 8.29 0.18 7.76
C ASN A 46 6.96 0.76 8.29
N PHE A 47 6.92 2.05 8.62
CA PHE A 47 5.70 2.75 9.06
C PHE A 47 4.74 3.10 7.91
N ASP A 48 5.13 2.90 6.64
CA ASP A 48 4.29 3.24 5.50
C ASP A 48 2.95 2.48 5.51
N CYS A 49 2.96 1.21 5.92
CA CYS A 49 1.73 0.44 6.08
C CYS A 49 0.78 1.08 7.11
N ALA A 50 1.32 1.52 8.25
CA ALA A 50 0.53 2.16 9.29
C ALA A 50 -0.06 3.50 8.80
N LEU A 51 0.73 4.29 8.06
CA LEU A 51 0.27 5.54 7.45
C LEU A 51 -0.88 5.28 6.48
N VAL A 52 -0.76 4.31 5.58
CA VAL A 52 -1.83 3.96 4.62
C VAL A 52 -3.09 3.51 5.35
N VAL A 53 -2.97 2.63 6.38
CA VAL A 53 -4.11 2.20 7.22
C VAL A 53 -4.79 3.39 7.88
N ALA A 54 -4.02 4.32 8.45
CA ALA A 54 -4.54 5.51 9.10
C ALA A 54 -5.21 6.49 8.12
N SER A 55 -4.82 6.45 6.83
CA SER A 55 -5.25 7.41 5.81
C SER A 55 -6.51 7.01 5.04
N THR A 56 -7.08 5.82 5.26
CA THR A 56 -8.29 5.34 4.57
C THR A 56 -9.32 4.83 5.55
N THR A 57 -10.60 4.93 5.20
CA THR A 57 -11.70 4.32 5.97
C THR A 57 -11.89 2.84 5.66
N ARG A 58 -11.25 2.32 4.60
CA ARG A 58 -11.35 0.92 4.20
C ARG A 58 -10.33 0.05 4.95
N VAL A 59 -10.66 -1.23 5.07
CA VAL A 59 -9.73 -2.25 5.58
C VAL A 59 -8.74 -2.59 4.48
N VAL A 60 -7.43 -2.47 4.78
CA VAL A 60 -6.35 -2.72 3.82
C VAL A 60 -5.57 -3.96 4.23
N HIS A 61 -5.43 -4.90 3.30
CA HIS A 61 -4.56 -6.07 3.44
C HIS A 61 -3.23 -5.78 2.76
N PHE A 62 -2.12 -6.03 3.44
CA PHE A 62 -0.78 -5.80 2.87
C PHE A 62 -0.06 -7.08 2.52
N LEU A 63 0.65 -7.05 1.40
CA LEU A 63 1.66 -8.05 1.11
C LEU A 63 2.96 -7.68 1.85
N ALA A 64 3.45 -8.58 2.71
CA ALA A 64 4.65 -8.32 3.48
C ALA A 64 5.55 -9.57 3.54
N LYS A 65 6.79 -9.40 3.96
CA LYS A 65 7.75 -10.50 4.09
C LYS A 65 7.19 -11.65 4.93
N ALA A 66 7.32 -12.89 4.44
CA ALA A 66 6.89 -14.09 5.17
C ALA A 66 7.60 -14.22 6.54
N GLU A 67 8.85 -13.77 6.63
CA GLU A 67 9.66 -13.81 7.86
C GLU A 67 9.04 -12.98 9.01
N LEU A 68 8.12 -12.06 8.74
CA LEU A 68 7.35 -11.38 9.80
C LEU A 68 6.47 -12.36 10.59
N LEU A 69 6.08 -13.46 9.99
CA LEU A 69 5.31 -14.51 10.67
C LEU A 69 6.18 -15.48 11.48
N ASP A 70 7.49 -15.35 11.41
CA ASP A 70 8.45 -16.12 12.22
C ASP A 70 8.86 -15.37 13.51
N THR A 71 8.24 -14.21 13.76
CA THR A 71 8.46 -13.38 14.94
C THR A 71 7.44 -13.67 16.04
N PRO A 72 7.69 -13.26 17.31
CA PRO A 72 6.71 -13.35 18.38
C PRO A 72 5.38 -12.62 18.06
N PHE A 73 5.40 -11.67 17.15
CA PHE A 73 4.22 -10.90 16.69
C PHE A 73 3.40 -11.59 15.59
N LYS A 74 3.67 -12.86 15.29
CA LYS A 74 2.95 -13.65 14.26
C LYS A 74 1.44 -13.54 14.35
N MET A 75 0.89 -13.71 15.57
CA MET A 75 -0.57 -13.64 15.79
C MET A 75 -1.12 -12.24 15.47
N PHE A 76 -0.39 -11.20 15.84
CA PHE A 76 -0.75 -9.82 15.51
C PHE A 76 -0.77 -9.60 13.99
N PHE A 77 0.28 -9.95 13.26
CA PHE A 77 0.36 -9.78 11.81
C PHE A 77 -0.69 -10.58 11.07
N LYS A 78 -0.97 -11.83 11.48
CA LYS A 78 -2.08 -12.62 10.94
C LYS A 78 -3.44 -11.95 11.21
N GLY A 79 -3.64 -11.44 12.42
CA GLY A 79 -4.84 -10.70 12.80
C GLY A 79 -5.06 -9.45 11.97
N MET A 80 -3.99 -8.73 11.64
CA MET A 80 -4.01 -7.55 10.77
C MET A 80 -4.26 -7.88 9.28
N GLY A 81 -4.36 -9.16 8.91
CA GLY A 81 -4.65 -9.56 7.53
C GLY A 81 -3.47 -9.40 6.59
N ILE A 82 -2.25 -9.54 7.10
CA ILE A 82 -1.04 -9.55 6.27
C ILE A 82 -1.00 -10.82 5.44
N ILE A 83 -0.70 -10.67 4.15
CA ILE A 83 -0.46 -11.75 3.19
C ILE A 83 1.05 -11.95 3.10
N PRO A 84 1.57 -13.10 3.55
CA PRO A 84 3.02 -13.35 3.52
C PRO A 84 3.52 -13.56 2.10
N VAL A 85 4.69 -13.01 1.78
CA VAL A 85 5.36 -13.13 0.48
C VAL A 85 6.78 -13.65 0.66
N HIS A 86 7.11 -14.73 -0.04
CA HIS A 86 8.47 -15.24 -0.17
C HIS A 86 9.22 -14.51 -1.30
N ARG A 87 10.01 -13.51 -0.97
CA ARG A 87 10.62 -12.59 -1.95
C ARG A 87 11.68 -13.23 -2.87
N LYS A 88 12.23 -14.39 -2.49
CA LYS A 88 13.30 -15.07 -3.24
C LYS A 88 12.80 -15.88 -4.43
N ARG A 89 11.50 -16.06 -4.59
CA ARG A 89 10.88 -16.83 -5.68
C ARG A 89 9.60 -16.13 -6.16
N LYS A 90 9.11 -16.53 -7.36
CA LYS A 90 7.76 -16.13 -7.79
C LYS A 90 6.76 -16.78 -6.84
N ASP A 91 6.17 -15.98 -5.95
CA ASP A 91 5.24 -16.47 -4.93
C ASP A 91 3.81 -16.43 -5.49
N LYS A 92 3.41 -17.56 -6.08
CA LYS A 92 2.07 -17.74 -6.63
C LYS A 92 1.01 -17.72 -5.52
N ASP A 93 1.29 -18.32 -4.37
CA ASP A 93 0.35 -18.42 -3.25
C ASP A 93 -0.01 -17.05 -2.67
N ALA A 94 0.98 -16.16 -2.56
CA ALA A 94 0.76 -14.78 -2.15
C ALA A 94 -0.11 -14.01 -3.16
N LEU A 95 0.15 -14.20 -4.47
CA LEU A 95 -0.66 -13.58 -5.52
C LEU A 95 -2.10 -14.11 -5.48
N ASP A 96 -2.30 -15.42 -5.39
CA ASP A 96 -3.62 -16.05 -5.35
C ASP A 96 -4.40 -15.62 -4.08
N SER A 97 -3.72 -15.48 -2.94
CA SER A 97 -4.30 -14.95 -1.71
C SER A 97 -4.76 -13.49 -1.86
N ALA A 98 -3.96 -12.65 -2.52
CA ALA A 98 -4.33 -11.27 -2.80
C ALA A 98 -5.51 -11.16 -3.77
N ILE A 99 -5.55 -12.02 -4.80
CA ILE A 99 -6.66 -12.12 -5.75
C ILE A 99 -7.97 -12.52 -5.02
N LYS A 100 -7.92 -13.46 -4.07
CA LYS A 100 -9.10 -13.81 -3.25
C LYS A 100 -9.64 -12.62 -2.48
N VAL A 101 -8.76 -11.84 -1.85
CA VAL A 101 -9.14 -10.63 -1.11
C VAL A 101 -9.80 -9.60 -2.04
N LEU A 102 -9.26 -9.39 -3.24
CA LEU A 102 -9.83 -8.45 -4.21
C LEU A 102 -11.18 -8.92 -4.73
N LYS A 103 -11.38 -10.23 -5.00
CA LYS A 103 -12.67 -10.80 -5.40
C LYS A 103 -13.79 -10.61 -4.37
N GLU A 104 -13.43 -10.34 -3.11
CA GLU A 104 -14.35 -9.98 -2.03
C GLU A 104 -14.58 -8.46 -1.93
N ASN A 105 -14.27 -7.69 -2.97
CA ASN A 105 -14.37 -6.22 -3.01
C ASN A 105 -13.57 -5.51 -1.91
N LYS A 106 -12.47 -6.13 -1.46
CA LYS A 106 -11.58 -5.58 -0.43
C LYS A 106 -10.41 -4.81 -1.05
N VAL A 107 -9.53 -4.31 -0.19
CA VAL A 107 -8.37 -3.49 -0.60
C VAL A 107 -7.08 -4.22 -0.31
N ILE A 108 -6.20 -4.24 -1.31
CA ILE A 108 -4.80 -4.65 -1.18
C ILE A 108 -3.92 -3.39 -1.17
N GLY A 109 -3.04 -3.29 -0.18
CA GLY A 109 -1.93 -2.35 -0.17
C GLY A 109 -0.64 -3.05 -0.60
N ILE A 110 0.07 -2.47 -1.54
CA ILE A 110 1.34 -3.02 -2.03
C ILE A 110 2.34 -1.89 -2.30
N PHE A 111 3.60 -2.19 -2.03
CA PHE A 111 4.73 -1.37 -2.46
C PHE A 111 5.43 -2.11 -3.61
N PRO A 112 5.20 -1.70 -4.88
CA PRO A 112 5.70 -2.45 -6.05
C PRO A 112 7.23 -2.56 -6.11
N GLU A 113 7.95 -1.67 -5.44
CA GLU A 113 9.41 -1.72 -5.25
C GLU A 113 9.87 -3.04 -4.58
N GLY A 114 8.99 -3.65 -3.79
CA GLY A 114 9.25 -4.91 -3.08
C GLY A 114 10.25 -4.80 -1.93
N THR A 115 10.82 -3.63 -1.70
CA THR A 115 11.72 -3.31 -0.58
C THR A 115 11.67 -1.81 -0.29
N THR A 116 12.12 -1.41 0.91
CA THR A 116 12.27 0.00 1.26
C THR A 116 13.35 0.64 0.41
N ASN A 117 13.03 1.76 -0.25
CA ASN A 117 13.98 2.52 -1.03
C ASN A 117 14.94 3.29 -0.10
N LYS A 118 16.21 2.93 -0.15
CA LYS A 118 17.30 3.62 0.57
C LYS A 118 18.25 4.36 -0.37
N THR A 119 17.93 4.43 -1.66
CA THR A 119 18.71 5.09 -2.69
C THR A 119 18.34 6.58 -2.81
N LYS A 120 19.01 7.28 -3.72
CA LYS A 120 18.66 8.68 -4.10
C LYS A 120 17.59 8.74 -5.18
N ASP A 121 17.23 7.61 -5.79
CA ASP A 121 16.20 7.55 -6.83
C ASP A 121 14.82 7.83 -6.22
N LEU A 122 13.93 8.41 -7.01
CA LEU A 122 12.56 8.68 -6.58
C LEU A 122 11.82 7.38 -6.19
N VAL A 123 11.96 6.35 -7.00
CA VAL A 123 11.43 5.01 -6.79
C VAL A 123 12.37 3.97 -7.36
N LEU A 124 12.37 2.77 -6.79
CA LEU A 124 13.04 1.60 -7.37
C LEU A 124 12.21 1.02 -8.54
N PRO A 125 12.75 0.12 -9.35
CA PRO A 125 11.98 -0.59 -10.38
C PRO A 125 10.76 -1.29 -9.79
N PHE A 126 9.60 -1.12 -10.44
CA PHE A 126 8.35 -1.72 -9.98
C PHE A 126 8.20 -3.16 -10.47
N LYS A 127 7.82 -4.05 -9.56
CA LYS A 127 7.42 -5.42 -9.85
C LYS A 127 5.98 -5.46 -10.34
N PHE A 128 5.64 -6.42 -11.18
CA PHE A 128 4.34 -6.55 -11.84
C PHE A 128 3.18 -6.96 -10.92
N GLY A 129 3.41 -7.25 -9.64
CA GLY A 129 2.39 -7.76 -8.72
C GLY A 129 1.13 -6.90 -8.66
N ALA A 130 1.27 -5.58 -8.60
CA ALA A 130 0.15 -4.65 -8.52
C ALA A 130 -0.75 -4.70 -9.77
N VAL A 131 -0.16 -4.53 -10.94
CA VAL A 131 -0.90 -4.51 -12.22
C VAL A 131 -1.46 -5.89 -12.56
N LYS A 132 -0.73 -6.97 -12.24
CA LYS A 132 -1.19 -8.34 -12.48
C LYS A 132 -2.44 -8.68 -11.68
N MET A 133 -2.45 -8.39 -10.36
CA MET A 133 -3.64 -8.70 -9.56
C MET A 133 -4.82 -7.78 -9.92
N ALA A 134 -4.57 -6.52 -10.29
CA ALA A 134 -5.62 -5.62 -10.75
C ALA A 134 -6.24 -6.08 -12.07
N SER A 135 -5.44 -6.47 -13.06
CA SER A 135 -5.91 -6.99 -14.36
C SER A 135 -6.77 -8.26 -14.22
N VAL A 136 -6.35 -9.20 -13.35
CA VAL A 136 -7.07 -10.48 -13.17
C VAL A 136 -8.39 -10.32 -12.41
N THR A 137 -8.52 -9.29 -11.58
CA THR A 137 -9.68 -9.08 -10.71
C THR A 137 -10.55 -7.91 -11.12
N ASP A 138 -10.23 -7.25 -12.21
CA ASP A 138 -10.85 -5.97 -12.60
C ASP A 138 -10.85 -4.96 -11.44
N ALA A 139 -9.79 -4.94 -10.61
CA ALA A 139 -9.65 -4.01 -9.54
C ALA A 139 -9.19 -2.64 -10.05
N TYR A 140 -9.61 -1.57 -9.37
CA TYR A 140 -9.02 -0.25 -9.58
C TYR A 140 -7.61 -0.20 -8.97
N ILE A 141 -6.67 0.42 -9.68
CA ILE A 141 -5.42 0.86 -9.06
C ILE A 141 -5.60 2.31 -8.60
N VAL A 142 -5.21 2.59 -7.35
CA VAL A 142 -5.05 3.94 -6.84
C VAL A 142 -3.57 4.12 -6.51
N PRO A 143 -2.83 4.89 -7.34
CA PRO A 143 -1.44 5.21 -7.04
C PRO A 143 -1.39 6.14 -5.83
N PHE A 144 -0.36 6.01 -5.00
CA PHE A 144 -0.12 6.97 -3.92
C PHE A 144 1.36 7.31 -3.79
N SER A 145 1.64 8.47 -3.21
CA SER A 145 2.99 8.87 -2.84
C SER A 145 3.09 9.19 -1.35
N ILE A 146 4.24 8.83 -0.73
CA ILE A 146 4.60 9.20 0.63
C ILE A 146 5.84 10.07 0.59
N THR A 147 5.76 11.29 1.14
CA THR A 147 6.84 12.26 1.25
C THR A 147 7.05 12.70 2.71
N GLY A 148 8.10 13.49 2.98
CA GLY A 148 8.42 13.92 4.33
C GLY A 148 9.14 12.86 5.16
N LYS A 149 9.15 13.00 6.49
CA LYS A 149 9.88 12.12 7.43
C LYS A 149 8.99 11.70 8.59
N TYR A 150 9.17 10.49 9.08
CA TYR A 150 8.50 9.95 10.28
C TYR A 150 9.14 10.51 11.55
N LYS A 151 8.89 11.78 11.82
CA LYS A 151 9.28 12.50 13.04
C LYS A 151 8.35 13.68 13.26
N PRO A 152 8.26 14.23 14.47
CA PRO A 152 7.52 15.47 14.71
C PRO A 152 7.98 16.57 13.75
N PHE A 153 7.03 17.31 13.19
CA PHE A 153 7.26 18.37 12.18
C PHE A 153 8.00 17.90 10.91
N GLY A 154 7.97 16.59 10.64
CA GLY A 154 8.66 15.98 9.50
C GLY A 154 7.99 16.21 8.14
N LYS A 155 6.89 17.00 8.10
CA LYS A 155 6.07 17.26 6.91
C LYS A 155 5.63 15.96 6.20
N LEU A 156 5.34 14.91 7.01
CA LEU A 156 4.89 13.64 6.49
C LEU A 156 3.59 13.83 5.70
N THR A 157 3.57 13.42 4.45
CA THR A 157 2.40 13.59 3.59
C THR A 157 2.17 12.31 2.80
N ILE A 158 0.91 11.88 2.71
CA ILE A 158 0.45 10.87 1.76
C ILE A 158 -0.54 11.52 0.80
N THR A 159 -0.33 11.31 -0.50
CA THR A 159 -1.20 11.82 -1.56
C THR A 159 -1.69 10.66 -2.41
N PHE A 160 -3.01 10.51 -2.54
CA PHE A 160 -3.62 9.50 -3.40
C PHE A 160 -3.91 10.10 -4.77
N GLY A 161 -3.47 9.43 -5.84
CA GLY A 161 -3.82 9.78 -7.22
C GLY A 161 -5.22 9.28 -7.59
N GLU A 162 -5.64 9.56 -8.82
CA GLU A 162 -6.92 9.10 -9.34
C GLU A 162 -6.96 7.59 -9.54
N ALA A 163 -8.10 6.99 -9.23
CA ALA A 163 -8.33 5.58 -9.48
C ALA A 163 -8.47 5.31 -10.98
N TYR A 164 -7.85 4.24 -11.46
CA TYR A 164 -7.94 3.83 -12.86
C TYR A 164 -7.97 2.31 -13.00
N LYS A 165 -8.44 1.84 -14.15
CA LYS A 165 -8.44 0.42 -14.54
C LYS A 165 -7.22 0.14 -15.40
N VAL A 166 -6.69 -1.09 -15.29
CA VAL A 166 -5.56 -1.55 -16.10
C VAL A 166 -6.03 -2.32 -17.33
N SER A 167 -5.29 -2.22 -18.41
CA SER A 167 -5.45 -3.04 -19.61
C SER A 167 -4.76 -4.41 -19.45
N SER A 168 -4.78 -5.22 -20.49
CA SER A 168 -4.07 -6.52 -20.55
C SER A 168 -2.56 -6.38 -20.74
N ASP A 169 -2.07 -5.24 -21.21
CA ASP A 169 -0.64 -4.97 -21.41
C ASP A 169 0.02 -4.60 -20.07
N LEU A 170 0.47 -5.63 -19.35
CA LEU A 170 1.03 -5.45 -18.01
C LEU A 170 2.34 -4.65 -18.00
N GLU A 171 3.14 -4.67 -19.06
CA GLU A 171 4.39 -3.91 -19.11
C GLU A 171 4.10 -2.42 -19.21
N LYS A 172 3.22 -2.04 -20.12
CA LYS A 172 2.74 -0.66 -20.27
C LYS A 172 2.07 -0.15 -18.99
N GLU A 173 1.19 -0.96 -18.39
CA GLU A 173 0.48 -0.59 -17.17
C GLU A 173 1.40 -0.43 -15.96
N ASN A 174 2.46 -1.24 -15.88
CA ASN A 174 3.45 -1.11 -14.81
C ASN A 174 4.27 0.20 -14.93
N GLU A 175 4.61 0.60 -16.16
CA GLU A 175 5.25 1.90 -16.43
C GLU A 175 4.29 3.07 -16.16
N ILE A 176 3.02 2.97 -16.55
CA ILE A 176 1.99 3.96 -16.22
C ILE A 176 1.88 4.14 -14.70
N LEU A 177 1.78 3.05 -13.95
CA LEU A 177 1.72 3.09 -12.49
C LEU A 177 2.94 3.79 -11.90
N LYS A 178 4.14 3.43 -12.34
CA LYS A 178 5.40 4.03 -11.88
C LYS A 178 5.43 5.53 -12.16
N ASN A 179 5.05 5.94 -13.39
CA ASN A 179 5.01 7.35 -13.78
C ASN A 179 4.02 8.16 -12.94
N LYS A 180 2.81 7.63 -12.69
CA LYS A 180 1.82 8.27 -11.82
C LYS A 180 2.34 8.47 -10.39
N VAL A 181 3.03 7.47 -9.82
CA VAL A 181 3.66 7.60 -8.49
C VAL A 181 4.79 8.65 -8.51
N CYS A 182 5.61 8.69 -9.56
CA CYS A 182 6.67 9.68 -9.72
C CYS A 182 6.11 11.12 -9.85
N GLU A 183 5.02 11.30 -10.58
CA GLU A 183 4.32 12.59 -10.72
C GLU A 183 3.80 13.09 -9.37
N LEU A 184 3.14 12.22 -8.59
CA LEU A 184 2.69 12.55 -7.23
C LEU A 184 3.85 12.93 -6.30
N LEU A 185 5.00 12.26 -6.42
CA LEU A 185 6.21 12.58 -5.66
C LEU A 185 6.80 13.94 -6.03
N LYS A 186 6.81 14.28 -7.33
CA LYS A 186 7.29 15.58 -7.84
C LYS A 186 6.34 16.72 -7.45
N GLY A 187 5.03 16.53 -7.60
CA GLY A 187 4.01 17.51 -7.22
C GLY A 187 4.04 17.85 -5.73
N SER A 188 4.30 16.86 -4.87
CA SER A 188 4.42 17.07 -3.42
C SER A 188 5.71 17.78 -2.97
N LYS A 189 6.69 17.96 -3.84
CA LYS A 189 7.94 18.72 -3.53
C LYS A 189 7.80 20.22 -3.78
N ASN A 190 6.83 20.61 -4.60
CA ASN A 190 6.62 22.00 -5.00
C ASN A 190 5.64 22.76 -4.07
N GLU A 191 5.16 22.12 -3.03
CA GLU A 191 4.29 22.65 -1.96
C GLU A 191 5.01 22.65 -0.59
#